data_34e185fc43fde05228ae2c70f27b81c5
#
_entry.id   34e185fc43fde05228ae2c70f27b81c5
#
_cell.length_a   1.000
_cell.length_b   1.000
_cell.length_c   1.000
_cell.angle_alpha   90.00
_cell.angle_beta   90.00
_cell.angle_gamma   90.00
#
_symmetry.space_group_name_H-M   'P 1'
#
loop_
_entity.id
_entity.type
_entity.pdbx_description
1 polymer ?
#
loop_
_entity_poly.entity_id
_entity_poly.type
_entity_poly.pdbx_seq_one_letter_code
_entity_poly.pdbx_strand_id
1 'polypeptide(L)'
;MKAISTKSDNLWGEVEGALKEHTASGYKMACIEAQKVFFYLLRSKGYSTKNMDQTLTLFGWRLTDKDALKKALEKTELIKNSFDYTLSSFETEDIIAAYAKSIKDFSHARTLSWQRKLGLFWDNYISIKSSFAKKALVGVVLFFVLVKLMSSTKIGLGVVGATVTLSNFFFSWFLIVVVGAGILVFVIFGLMTLFEKNKSKIKEIK
;
A
#
# COMPACT_ATOMS: atom_id res chain seq x y z
N MET A 1 -15.62 -6.66 -17.33
CA MET A 1 -15.17 -5.28 -17.56
C MET A 1 -16.27 -4.20 -17.45
N LYS A 2 -17.55 -4.52 -17.60
CA LYS A 2 -18.69 -3.55 -17.53
C LYS A 2 -18.95 -2.91 -16.15
N ALA A 3 -18.65 -3.60 -15.04
CA ALA A 3 -19.03 -3.12 -13.68
C ALA A 3 -18.17 -1.95 -13.15
N ILE A 4 -16.96 -1.76 -13.66
CA ILE A 4 -16.07 -0.66 -13.21
C ILE A 4 -16.42 0.65 -13.92
N SER A 5 -16.85 0.58 -15.18
CA SER A 5 -17.27 1.75 -15.97
C SER A 5 -18.50 2.43 -15.35
N THR A 6 -19.54 1.66 -15.04
CA THR A 6 -20.78 2.22 -14.47
C THR A 6 -20.60 2.91 -13.12
N LYS A 7 -19.67 2.43 -12.29
CA LYS A 7 -19.42 3.03 -10.97
C LYS A 7 -18.56 4.29 -11.05
N SER A 8 -17.60 4.35 -11.98
CA SER A 8 -16.80 5.56 -12.21
C SER A 8 -17.66 6.67 -12.85
N ASP A 9 -18.59 6.33 -13.73
CA ASP A 9 -19.48 7.28 -14.39
C ASP A 9 -20.45 7.92 -13.37
N ASN A 10 -20.96 7.14 -12.41
CA ASN A 10 -21.78 7.66 -11.31
C ASN A 10 -20.97 8.60 -10.39
N LEU A 11 -19.71 8.26 -10.10
CA LEU A 11 -18.85 9.09 -9.25
C LEU A 11 -18.46 10.40 -9.95
N TRP A 12 -18.32 10.41 -11.27
CA TRP A 12 -18.07 11.65 -12.02
C TRP A 12 -19.30 12.55 -12.07
N GLY A 13 -20.49 12.00 -12.02
CA GLY A 13 -21.73 12.75 -11.87
C GLY A 13 -21.79 13.64 -10.63
N GLU A 14 -21.15 13.22 -9.52
CA GLU A 14 -21.02 14.05 -8.29
C GLU A 14 -20.12 15.28 -8.54
N VAL A 15 -19.04 15.13 -9.31
CA VAL A 15 -18.18 16.26 -9.72
C VAL A 15 -18.96 17.27 -10.54
N GLU A 16 -19.71 16.80 -11.54
CA GLU A 16 -20.53 17.66 -12.40
C GLU A 16 -21.67 18.33 -11.62
N GLY A 17 -22.28 17.60 -10.68
CA GLY A 17 -23.31 18.13 -9.78
C GLY A 17 -22.79 19.30 -8.96
N ALA A 18 -21.63 19.14 -8.34
CA ALA A 18 -20.98 20.18 -7.53
C ALA A 18 -20.58 21.41 -8.37
N LEU A 19 -20.12 21.21 -9.62
CA LEU A 19 -19.80 22.31 -10.54
C LEU A 19 -21.02 23.12 -10.93
N LYS A 20 -22.19 22.50 -11.11
CA LYS A 20 -23.45 23.16 -11.49
C LYS A 20 -23.97 24.11 -10.42
N GLU A 21 -23.51 23.99 -9.18
CA GLU A 21 -23.88 24.92 -8.11
C GLU A 21 -23.33 26.33 -8.33
N HIS A 22 -22.24 26.49 -9.08
CA HIS A 22 -21.56 27.75 -9.34
C HIS A 22 -21.22 28.56 -8.08
N THR A 23 -21.02 27.86 -6.95
CA THR A 23 -20.66 28.46 -5.68
C THR A 23 -19.20 28.15 -5.31
N ALA A 24 -18.60 28.97 -4.45
CA ALA A 24 -17.25 28.70 -3.94
C ALA A 24 -17.18 27.34 -3.21
N SER A 25 -18.25 26.94 -2.55
CA SER A 25 -18.39 25.64 -1.90
C SER A 25 -18.48 24.51 -2.93
N GLY A 26 -19.30 24.70 -3.97
CA GLY A 26 -19.44 23.74 -5.07
C GLY A 26 -18.13 23.49 -5.80
N TYR A 27 -17.36 24.55 -6.06
CA TYR A 27 -16.03 24.41 -6.67
C TYR A 27 -15.05 23.61 -5.81
N LYS A 28 -15.01 23.88 -4.50
CA LYS A 28 -14.19 23.08 -3.57
C LYS A 28 -14.60 21.62 -3.55
N MET A 29 -15.91 21.36 -3.48
CA MET A 29 -16.45 20.01 -3.47
C MET A 29 -16.12 19.27 -4.76
N ALA A 30 -16.27 19.91 -5.91
CA ALA A 30 -15.95 19.33 -7.23
C ALA A 30 -14.48 18.86 -7.29
N CYS A 31 -13.53 19.66 -6.78
CA CYS A 31 -12.12 19.28 -6.74
C CYS A 31 -11.89 18.06 -5.83
N ILE A 32 -12.54 18.02 -4.66
CA ILE A 32 -12.43 16.90 -3.72
C ILE A 32 -13.02 15.61 -4.31
N GLU A 33 -14.20 15.71 -4.95
CA GLU A 33 -14.83 14.56 -5.60
C GLU A 33 -13.99 14.04 -6.77
N ALA A 34 -13.44 14.94 -7.62
CA ALA A 34 -12.54 14.55 -8.70
C ALA A 34 -11.31 13.78 -8.19
N GLN A 35 -10.72 14.21 -7.05
CA GLN A 35 -9.63 13.50 -6.41
C GLN A 35 -10.06 12.12 -5.91
N LYS A 36 -11.25 11.99 -5.32
CA LYS A 36 -11.80 10.69 -4.87
C LYS A 36 -11.97 9.73 -6.03
N VAL A 37 -12.51 10.19 -7.16
CA VAL A 37 -12.66 9.38 -8.38
C VAL A 37 -11.31 8.88 -8.87
N PHE A 38 -10.32 9.77 -8.93
CA PHE A 38 -8.97 9.42 -9.31
C PHE A 38 -8.35 8.36 -8.38
N PHE A 39 -8.45 8.52 -7.07
CA PHE A 39 -7.94 7.54 -6.10
C PHE A 39 -8.67 6.21 -6.17
N TYR A 40 -9.98 6.24 -6.37
CA TYR A 40 -10.78 5.04 -6.57
C TYR A 40 -10.29 4.26 -7.80
N LEU A 41 -10.03 4.93 -8.91
CA LEU A 41 -9.52 4.30 -10.13
C LEU A 41 -8.13 3.68 -9.89
N LEU A 42 -7.20 4.42 -9.29
CA LEU A 42 -5.87 3.90 -8.94
C LEU A 42 -5.96 2.64 -8.08
N ARG A 43 -6.82 2.67 -7.05
CA ARG A 43 -7.02 1.55 -6.14
C ARG A 43 -7.62 0.33 -6.85
N SER A 44 -8.66 0.54 -7.65
CA SER A 44 -9.33 -0.54 -8.39
C SER A 44 -8.41 -1.25 -9.37
N LYS A 45 -7.48 -0.54 -9.98
CA LYS A 45 -6.48 -1.08 -10.90
C LYS A 45 -5.20 -1.56 -10.21
N GLY A 46 -5.05 -1.29 -8.92
CA GLY A 46 -3.91 -1.73 -8.12
C GLY A 46 -2.67 -0.84 -8.22
N TYR A 47 -2.82 0.40 -8.68
CA TYR A 47 -1.74 1.39 -8.76
C TYR A 47 -1.57 2.23 -7.48
N SER A 48 -2.43 2.03 -6.48
CA SER A 48 -2.35 2.77 -5.21
C SER A 48 -1.17 2.31 -4.37
N THR A 49 -0.39 3.26 -3.86
CA THR A 49 0.67 3.05 -2.87
C THR A 49 0.31 3.78 -1.56
N LYS A 50 1.19 3.69 -0.55
CA LYS A 50 0.98 4.35 0.74
C LYS A 50 0.93 5.88 0.61
N ASN A 51 1.79 6.44 -0.25
CA ASN A 51 1.91 7.87 -0.48
C ASN A 51 1.72 8.19 -1.96
N MET A 52 1.07 9.31 -2.28
CA MET A 52 0.86 9.73 -3.67
C MET A 52 2.18 10.03 -4.39
N ASP A 53 3.16 10.61 -3.73
CA ASP A 53 4.49 10.84 -4.31
C ASP A 53 5.15 9.55 -4.78
N GLN A 54 5.01 8.47 -4.01
CA GLN A 54 5.48 7.16 -4.41
C GLN A 54 4.70 6.61 -5.61
N THR A 55 3.39 6.83 -5.66
CA THR A 55 2.57 6.47 -6.83
C THR A 55 3.03 7.22 -8.06
N LEU A 56 3.27 8.53 -7.96
CA LEU A 56 3.76 9.36 -9.06
C LEU A 56 5.18 9.01 -9.49
N THR A 57 6.03 8.57 -8.56
CA THR A 57 7.40 8.11 -8.87
C THR A 57 7.36 6.78 -9.63
N LEU A 58 6.55 5.83 -9.19
CA LEU A 58 6.49 4.49 -9.79
C LEU A 58 5.70 4.44 -11.11
N PHE A 59 4.65 5.25 -11.22
CA PHE A 59 3.69 5.16 -12.32
C PHE A 59 3.51 6.46 -13.09
N GLY A 60 4.21 7.54 -12.71
CA GLY A 60 4.09 8.85 -13.33
C GLY A 60 4.46 8.87 -14.83
N TRP A 61 5.23 7.89 -15.30
CA TRP A 61 5.55 7.71 -16.72
C TRP A 61 4.31 7.37 -17.60
N ARG A 62 3.18 7.00 -16.98
CA ARG A 62 1.91 6.75 -17.66
C ARG A 62 1.07 8.00 -17.82
N LEU A 63 1.37 9.03 -17.09
CA LEU A 63 0.64 10.29 -17.11
C LEU A 63 1.11 11.14 -18.28
N THR A 64 0.18 11.67 -19.04
CA THR A 64 0.46 12.64 -20.10
C THR A 64 0.97 13.95 -19.53
N ASP A 65 0.51 14.32 -18.30
CA ASP A 65 0.87 15.56 -17.63
C ASP A 65 0.98 15.33 -16.13
N LYS A 66 2.17 14.89 -15.73
CA LYS A 66 2.47 14.59 -14.33
C LYS A 66 2.48 15.85 -13.45
N ASP A 67 2.99 16.96 -14.00
CA ASP A 67 3.16 18.19 -13.24
C ASP A 67 1.82 18.89 -12.99
N ALA A 68 0.91 18.86 -13.98
CA ALA A 68 -0.46 19.35 -13.80
C ALA A 68 -1.19 18.55 -12.72
N LEU A 69 -1.07 17.21 -12.73
CA LEU A 69 -1.67 16.38 -11.68
C LEU A 69 -1.05 16.67 -10.30
N LYS A 70 0.27 16.85 -10.21
CA LYS A 70 0.93 17.18 -8.93
C LYS A 70 0.41 18.50 -8.38
N LYS A 71 0.31 19.54 -9.19
CA LYS A 71 -0.27 20.83 -8.80
C LYS A 71 -1.73 20.71 -8.37
N ALA A 72 -2.54 19.91 -9.09
CA ALA A 72 -3.94 19.64 -8.73
C ALA A 72 -4.06 18.96 -7.36
N LEU A 73 -3.19 17.97 -7.08
CA LEU A 73 -3.13 17.30 -5.78
C LEU A 73 -2.76 18.26 -4.65
N GLU A 74 -1.71 19.06 -4.83
CA GLU A 74 -1.27 20.06 -3.84
C GLU A 74 -2.38 21.08 -3.55
N LYS A 75 -3.03 21.63 -4.59
CA LYS A 75 -4.15 22.56 -4.43
C LYS A 75 -5.35 21.90 -3.75
N THR A 76 -5.68 20.65 -4.07
CA THR A 76 -6.80 19.94 -3.41
C THR A 76 -6.50 19.66 -1.93
N GLU A 77 -5.25 19.39 -1.56
CA GLU A 77 -4.87 19.27 -0.16
C GLU A 77 -4.94 20.63 0.58
N LEU A 78 -4.59 21.73 -0.07
CA LEU A 78 -4.79 23.09 0.48
C LEU A 78 -6.28 23.37 0.72
N ILE A 79 -7.16 23.01 -0.24
CA ILE A 79 -8.62 23.16 -0.10
C ILE A 79 -9.15 22.40 1.12
N LYS A 80 -8.64 21.20 1.39
CA LYS A 80 -9.08 20.39 2.53
C LYS A 80 -8.59 20.93 3.87
N ASN A 81 -7.37 21.49 3.89
CA ASN A 81 -6.70 21.89 5.12
C ASN A 81 -6.91 23.36 5.48
N SER A 82 -7.34 24.19 4.52
CA SER A 82 -7.53 25.64 4.71
C SER A 82 -8.99 26.02 4.48
N PHE A 83 -9.68 26.39 5.56
CA PHE A 83 -11.10 26.79 5.49
C PHE A 83 -11.32 28.03 4.62
N ASP A 84 -10.40 29.01 4.73
CA ASP A 84 -10.50 30.30 4.04
C ASP A 84 -9.94 30.32 2.60
N TYR A 85 -9.48 29.16 2.10
CA TYR A 85 -8.96 29.09 0.73
C TYR A 85 -10.07 29.40 -0.28
N THR A 86 -9.93 30.48 -1.02
CA THR A 86 -10.86 30.86 -2.10
C THR A 86 -10.40 30.30 -3.43
N LEU A 87 -11.29 29.64 -4.12
CA LEU A 87 -11.03 29.02 -5.42
C LEU A 87 -11.76 29.78 -6.51
N SER A 88 -11.07 30.17 -7.57
CA SER A 88 -11.70 30.76 -8.76
C SER A 88 -12.27 29.65 -9.65
N SER A 89 -13.25 30.01 -10.49
CA SER A 89 -13.80 29.09 -11.50
C SER A 89 -12.71 28.53 -12.42
N PHE A 90 -11.81 29.39 -12.87
CA PHE A 90 -10.71 29.01 -13.76
C PHE A 90 -9.75 28.01 -13.11
N GLU A 91 -9.36 28.26 -11.86
CA GLU A 91 -8.50 27.31 -11.13
C GLU A 91 -9.19 25.98 -10.88
N THR A 92 -10.51 25.99 -10.65
CA THR A 92 -11.32 24.77 -10.50
C THR A 92 -11.30 23.95 -11.78
N GLU A 93 -11.50 24.60 -12.93
CA GLU A 93 -11.46 23.95 -14.24
C GLU A 93 -10.10 23.32 -14.53
N ASP A 94 -9.01 24.02 -14.22
CA ASP A 94 -7.64 23.50 -14.37
C ASP A 94 -7.41 22.24 -13.52
N ILE A 95 -7.83 22.27 -12.25
CA ILE A 95 -7.69 21.13 -11.32
C ILE A 95 -8.50 19.93 -11.83
N ILE A 96 -9.74 20.15 -12.24
CA ILE A 96 -10.64 19.10 -12.73
C ILE A 96 -10.13 18.53 -14.06
N ALA A 97 -9.65 19.38 -14.97
CA ALA A 97 -9.05 18.95 -16.23
C ALA A 97 -7.81 18.07 -16.00
N ALA A 98 -6.97 18.41 -15.02
CA ALA A 98 -5.81 17.61 -14.65
C ALA A 98 -6.21 16.22 -14.12
N TYR A 99 -7.24 16.15 -13.26
CA TYR A 99 -7.77 14.87 -12.80
C TYR A 99 -8.43 14.07 -13.93
N ALA A 100 -9.27 14.71 -14.75
CA ALA A 100 -9.95 14.06 -15.89
C ALA A 100 -8.94 13.43 -16.87
N LYS A 101 -7.88 14.18 -17.22
CA LYS A 101 -6.79 13.71 -18.07
C LYS A 101 -6.07 12.50 -17.45
N SER A 102 -5.75 12.58 -16.16
CA SER A 102 -5.09 11.50 -15.44
C SER A 102 -5.99 10.27 -15.28
N ILE A 103 -7.29 10.45 -15.06
CA ILE A 103 -8.28 9.37 -15.04
C ILE A 103 -8.34 8.69 -16.40
N LYS A 104 -8.34 9.45 -17.51
CA LYS A 104 -8.31 8.91 -18.86
C LYS A 104 -7.04 8.07 -19.08
N ASP A 105 -5.87 8.57 -18.72
CA ASP A 105 -4.59 7.88 -18.86
C ASP A 105 -4.59 6.54 -18.09
N PHE A 106 -5.09 6.52 -16.86
CA PHE A 106 -5.18 5.30 -16.06
C PHE A 106 -6.38 4.42 -16.46
N SER A 107 -7.44 4.95 -17.04
CA SER A 107 -8.58 4.14 -17.51
C SER A 107 -8.17 3.17 -18.61
N HIS A 108 -7.28 3.57 -19.49
CA HIS A 108 -6.71 2.72 -20.53
C HIS A 108 -5.57 1.81 -20.01
N ALA A 109 -5.07 2.06 -18.80
CA ALA A 109 -4.01 1.24 -18.23
C ALA A 109 -4.51 -0.16 -17.85
N ARG A 110 -3.72 -1.19 -18.16
CA ARG A 110 -3.98 -2.56 -17.77
C ARG A 110 -3.91 -2.68 -16.25
N THR A 111 -4.83 -3.44 -15.65
CA THR A 111 -4.74 -3.77 -14.22
C THR A 111 -3.40 -4.45 -13.90
N LEU A 112 -2.78 -4.07 -12.78
CA LEU A 112 -1.54 -4.70 -12.36
C LEU A 112 -1.74 -6.19 -12.07
N SER A 113 -0.76 -7.00 -12.47
CA SER A 113 -0.74 -8.42 -12.16
C SER A 113 -0.71 -8.63 -10.63
N TRP A 114 -1.25 -9.77 -10.18
CA TRP A 114 -1.25 -10.14 -8.77
C TRP A 114 0.15 -10.12 -8.12
N GLN A 115 1.16 -10.61 -8.83
CA GLN A 115 2.54 -10.62 -8.35
C GLN A 115 3.06 -9.20 -8.08
N ARG A 116 2.74 -8.25 -8.96
CA ARG A 116 3.18 -6.86 -8.83
C ARG A 116 2.40 -6.12 -7.74
N LYS A 117 1.11 -6.44 -7.55
CA LYS A 117 0.31 -5.95 -6.42
C LYS A 117 0.87 -6.45 -5.08
N LEU A 118 1.25 -7.72 -4.98
CA LEU A 118 1.93 -8.27 -3.81
C LEU A 118 3.26 -7.58 -3.54
N GLY A 119 4.08 -7.35 -4.56
CA GLY A 119 5.34 -6.62 -4.43
C GLY A 119 5.13 -5.22 -3.85
N LEU A 120 4.18 -4.45 -4.39
CA LEU A 120 3.83 -3.13 -3.87
C LEU A 120 3.27 -3.18 -2.44
N PHE A 121 2.48 -4.18 -2.12
CA PHE A 121 1.99 -4.39 -0.75
C PHE A 121 3.16 -4.62 0.22
N TRP A 122 4.10 -5.51 -0.13
CA TRP A 122 5.29 -5.76 0.68
C TRP A 122 6.14 -4.50 0.87
N ASP A 123 6.36 -3.74 -0.20
CA ASP A 123 7.16 -2.51 -0.14
C ASP A 123 6.47 -1.40 0.67
N ASN A 124 5.14 -1.33 0.65
CA ASN A 124 4.37 -0.30 1.35
C ASN A 124 4.12 -0.60 2.83
N TYR A 125 3.85 -1.86 3.17
CA TYR A 125 3.42 -2.24 4.52
C TYR A 125 4.50 -2.90 5.35
N ILE A 126 5.48 -3.52 4.70
CA ILE A 126 6.56 -4.20 5.39
C ILE A 126 7.84 -3.39 5.18
N SER A 127 8.13 -2.52 6.16
CA SER A 127 9.29 -1.62 6.16
C SER A 127 10.64 -2.34 6.37
N ILE A 128 10.73 -3.61 5.99
CA ILE A 128 11.98 -4.37 6.08
C ILE A 128 12.85 -3.99 4.88
N LYS A 129 13.86 -3.15 5.11
CA LYS A 129 14.80 -2.69 4.07
C LYS A 129 15.64 -3.83 3.47
N SER A 130 15.82 -4.94 4.19
CA SER A 130 16.63 -6.07 3.74
C SER A 130 15.83 -7.03 2.87
N SER A 131 16.26 -7.23 1.62
CA SER A 131 15.71 -8.23 0.70
C SER A 131 15.79 -9.66 1.27
N PHE A 132 16.83 -9.94 2.06
CA PHE A 132 17.03 -11.23 2.73
C PHE A 132 15.96 -11.47 3.80
N ALA A 133 15.67 -10.48 4.65
CA ALA A 133 14.67 -10.60 5.70
C ALA A 133 13.25 -10.78 5.12
N LYS A 134 12.92 -10.15 3.99
CA LYS A 134 11.65 -10.38 3.27
C LYS A 134 11.53 -11.83 2.82
N LYS A 135 12.59 -12.39 2.21
CA LYS A 135 12.63 -13.79 1.75
C LYS A 135 12.55 -14.78 2.90
N ALA A 136 13.25 -14.49 4.01
CA ALA A 136 13.23 -15.32 5.21
C ALA A 136 11.82 -15.36 5.83
N LEU A 137 11.14 -14.22 5.93
CA LEU A 137 9.78 -14.14 6.49
C LEU A 137 8.77 -14.91 5.62
N VAL A 138 8.86 -14.80 4.28
CA VAL A 138 8.05 -15.61 3.37
C VAL A 138 8.33 -17.10 3.57
N GLY A 139 9.60 -17.48 3.69
CA GLY A 139 9.99 -18.88 3.94
C GLY A 139 9.40 -19.43 5.24
N VAL A 140 9.43 -18.64 6.31
CA VAL A 140 8.83 -19.02 7.60
C VAL A 140 7.31 -19.20 7.51
N VAL A 141 6.61 -18.25 6.88
CA VAL A 141 5.15 -18.36 6.69
C VAL A 141 4.80 -19.59 5.84
N LEU A 142 5.53 -19.82 4.75
CA LEU A 142 5.32 -20.95 3.86
C LEU A 142 5.59 -22.28 4.57
N PHE A 143 6.60 -22.32 5.44
CA PHE A 143 6.89 -23.47 6.29
C PHE A 143 5.74 -23.78 7.24
N PHE A 144 5.19 -22.79 7.95
CA PHE A 144 4.03 -23.01 8.84
C PHE A 144 2.78 -23.47 8.08
N VAL A 145 2.52 -22.94 6.87
CA VAL A 145 1.42 -23.37 6.02
C VAL A 145 1.61 -24.83 5.58
N LEU A 146 2.83 -25.21 5.19
CA LEU A 146 3.16 -26.59 4.83
C LEU A 146 3.00 -27.55 6.02
N VAL A 147 3.50 -27.19 7.19
CA VAL A 147 3.33 -27.99 8.41
C VAL A 147 1.85 -28.19 8.73
N LYS A 148 1.04 -27.12 8.63
CA LYS A 148 -0.40 -27.21 8.87
C LYS A 148 -1.12 -28.08 7.81
N LEU A 149 -0.75 -27.96 6.55
CA LEU A 149 -1.28 -28.83 5.49
C LEU A 149 -0.91 -30.30 5.69
N MET A 150 0.34 -30.58 6.07
CA MET A 150 0.78 -31.94 6.36
C MET A 150 0.06 -32.53 7.59
N SER A 151 -0.16 -31.73 8.64
CA SER A 151 -0.89 -32.19 9.83
C SER A 151 -2.39 -32.43 9.60
N SER A 152 -2.96 -31.81 8.55
CA SER A 152 -4.40 -31.90 8.24
C SER A 152 -4.74 -32.98 7.19
N THR A 153 -3.74 -33.57 6.52
CA THR A 153 -3.96 -34.58 5.47
C THR A 153 -3.80 -36.00 6.01
N LYS A 154 -4.66 -36.93 5.54
CA LYS A 154 -4.56 -38.35 5.91
C LYS A 154 -3.21 -38.98 5.53
N ILE A 155 -2.55 -38.47 4.50
CA ILE A 155 -1.20 -38.86 4.10
C ILE A 155 -0.16 -38.45 5.14
N GLY A 156 -0.25 -37.21 5.66
CA GLY A 156 0.60 -36.74 6.73
C GLY A 156 0.42 -37.51 8.03
N LEU A 157 -0.82 -37.88 8.38
CA LEU A 157 -1.13 -38.77 9.51
C LEU A 157 -0.57 -40.18 9.35
N GLY A 158 -0.59 -40.75 8.14
CA GLY A 158 0.00 -42.06 7.84
C GLY A 158 1.54 -42.05 7.97
N VAL A 159 2.20 -40.99 7.50
CA VAL A 159 3.66 -40.82 7.64
C VAL A 159 4.03 -40.54 9.12
N VAL A 160 3.21 -39.80 9.84
CA VAL A 160 3.40 -39.54 11.28
C VAL A 160 3.22 -40.81 12.10
N GLY A 161 2.28 -41.73 11.74
CA GLY A 161 2.09 -42.99 12.44
C GLY A 161 3.31 -43.92 12.35
N ALA A 162 4.05 -43.93 11.24
CA ALA A 162 5.27 -44.70 11.06
C ALA A 162 6.52 -44.08 11.69
N THR A 163 6.52 -42.78 11.98
CA THR A 163 7.70 -42.03 12.44
C THR A 163 7.55 -41.37 13.81
N VAL A 164 6.45 -41.65 14.53
CA VAL A 164 6.10 -40.95 15.80
C VAL A 164 7.19 -41.01 16.85
N THR A 165 7.96 -42.09 16.97
CA THR A 165 9.01 -42.19 17.98
C THR A 165 10.26 -41.40 17.64
N LEU A 166 10.67 -41.31 16.40
CA LEU A 166 11.80 -40.47 15.96
C LEU A 166 11.41 -39.02 15.74
N SER A 167 10.19 -38.79 15.25
CA SER A 167 9.69 -37.46 14.94
C SER A 167 9.48 -36.59 16.17
N ASN A 168 8.97 -37.10 17.29
CA ASN A 168 8.77 -36.34 18.51
C ASN A 168 10.08 -35.79 19.08
N PHE A 169 11.16 -36.58 19.01
CA PHE A 169 12.47 -36.12 19.49
C PHE A 169 13.06 -35.05 18.58
N PHE A 170 13.06 -35.26 17.25
CA PHE A 170 13.55 -34.29 16.29
C PHE A 170 12.67 -33.02 16.21
N PHE A 171 11.34 -33.17 16.28
CA PHE A 171 10.43 -32.04 16.21
C PHE A 171 10.49 -31.17 17.47
N SER A 172 10.57 -31.76 18.66
CA SER A 172 10.78 -31.01 19.90
C SER A 172 12.12 -30.28 19.91
N TRP A 173 13.21 -30.96 19.52
CA TRP A 173 14.51 -30.34 19.43
C TRP A 173 14.59 -29.24 18.38
N PHE A 174 14.01 -29.48 17.19
CA PHE A 174 13.96 -28.48 16.12
C PHE A 174 13.13 -27.26 16.53
N LEU A 175 12.01 -27.47 17.19
CA LEU A 175 11.14 -26.39 17.67
C LEU A 175 11.84 -25.57 18.77
N ILE A 176 12.53 -26.22 19.69
CA ILE A 176 13.34 -25.54 20.74
C ILE A 176 14.46 -24.73 20.10
N VAL A 177 15.18 -25.29 19.12
CA VAL A 177 16.25 -24.58 18.42
C VAL A 177 15.73 -23.40 17.61
N VAL A 178 14.62 -23.55 16.87
CA VAL A 178 14.04 -22.48 16.05
C VAL A 178 13.45 -21.38 16.92
N VAL A 179 12.73 -21.74 17.98
CA VAL A 179 12.17 -20.76 18.93
C VAL A 179 13.30 -20.10 19.73
N GLY A 180 14.29 -20.87 20.17
CA GLY A 180 15.46 -20.33 20.87
C GLY A 180 16.29 -19.38 20.01
N ALA A 181 16.54 -19.74 18.74
CA ALA A 181 17.20 -18.86 17.77
C ALA A 181 16.38 -17.60 17.48
N GLY A 182 15.06 -17.73 17.36
CA GLY A 182 14.15 -16.60 17.17
C GLY A 182 14.18 -15.62 18.35
N ILE A 183 14.13 -16.12 19.56
CA ILE A 183 14.24 -15.32 20.80
C ILE A 183 15.61 -14.65 20.88
N LEU A 184 16.68 -15.36 20.55
CA LEU A 184 18.06 -14.85 20.58
C LEU A 184 18.25 -13.71 19.57
N VAL A 185 17.73 -13.85 18.36
CA VAL A 185 17.72 -12.78 17.35
C VAL A 185 16.90 -11.57 17.84
N PHE A 186 15.77 -11.79 18.48
CA PHE A 186 14.93 -10.72 19.00
C PHE A 186 15.62 -9.97 20.16
N VAL A 187 16.31 -10.69 21.07
CA VAL A 187 17.08 -10.09 22.16
C VAL A 187 18.27 -9.29 21.62
N ILE A 188 19.01 -9.83 20.65
CA ILE A 188 20.14 -9.10 20.02
C ILE A 188 19.64 -7.82 19.34
N PHE A 189 18.52 -7.90 18.63
CA PHE A 189 17.94 -6.72 17.96
C PHE A 189 17.44 -5.68 18.97
N GLY A 190 16.83 -6.13 20.08
CA GLY A 190 16.41 -5.26 21.18
C GLY A 190 17.59 -4.57 21.86
N LEU A 191 18.67 -5.29 22.10
CA LEU A 191 19.91 -4.73 22.66
C LEU A 191 20.57 -3.73 21.72
N MET A 192 20.65 -4.02 20.42
CA MET A 192 21.21 -3.07 19.43
C MET A 192 20.41 -1.76 19.35
N THR A 193 19.09 -1.83 19.40
CA THR A 193 18.25 -0.61 19.41
C THR A 193 18.39 0.19 20.69
N LEU A 194 18.60 -0.45 21.84
CA LEU A 194 18.89 0.23 23.12
C LEU A 194 20.28 0.89 23.11
N PHE A 195 21.28 0.24 22.53
CA PHE A 195 22.64 0.82 22.40
C PHE A 195 22.65 2.03 21.44
N GLU A 196 21.93 1.99 20.32
CA GLU A 196 21.82 3.14 19.43
C GLU A 196 21.12 4.31 20.10
N LYS A 197 20.06 4.05 20.87
CA LYS A 197 19.31 5.10 21.58
C LYS A 197 20.14 5.74 22.72
N ASN A 198 21.03 4.99 23.35
CA ASN A 198 21.96 5.52 24.34
C ASN A 198 23.07 6.35 23.71
N LYS A 199 23.56 5.96 22.52
CA LYS A 199 24.61 6.68 21.80
C LYS A 199 24.14 8.03 21.26
N SER A 200 22.85 8.18 20.91
CA SER A 200 22.27 9.45 20.51
C SER A 200 22.14 10.43 21.69
N LYS A 201 21.75 9.96 22.88
CA LYS A 201 21.67 10.79 24.09
C LYS A 201 23.03 11.35 24.57
N ILE A 202 24.11 10.59 24.37
CA ILE A 202 25.46 11.06 24.75
C ILE A 202 26.00 12.13 23.81
N LYS A 203 25.51 12.17 22.55
CA LYS A 203 25.89 13.22 21.58
C LYS A 203 25.16 14.54 21.77
N GLU A 204 24.02 14.56 22.44
CA GLU A 204 23.26 15.79 22.77
C GLU A 204 23.79 16.51 24.05
N ILE A 205 24.65 15.87 24.83
CA ILE A 205 25.19 16.42 26.08
C ILE A 205 26.63 16.97 25.89
N LYS A 206 27.21 16.89 24.69
CA LYS A 206 28.48 17.48 24.31
C LYS A 206 28.30 18.63 23.33
#